data_8e30101a7302b73797dea04ee30e5b51
#
_entry.id   8e30101a7302b73797dea04ee30e5b51
#
_cell.length_a   1.000
_cell.length_b   1.000
_cell.length_c   1.000
_cell.angle_alpha   90.00
_cell.angle_beta   90.00
_cell.angle_gamma   90.00
#
_symmetry.space_group_name_H-M   'P 1'
#
loop_
_entity.id
_entity.type
_entity.pdbx_description
1 polymer ?
#
loop_
_entity_poly.entity_id
_entity_poly.type
_entity_poly.pdbx_seq_one_letter_code
_entity_poly.pdbx_strand_id
1 'polypeptide(L)'
;MDATYTIIIADDHPLFRNALFQSIHMAISGAKLLEADSLDGLLTLLSQQSEPDLLLLDLKMPGANGMSGLIQLRALYPELPIVVVSASEESAIVTQVKHHGAFGFIPKSSDMRSLISALNQVLSGEPYFPPGSIQPGVEHDDLAEKIATLTPQQYKVLGMLSDGLLNKQIAYELNVSEATIKAHMTAIFRKLNVTNRTQAVILLKQLDS
;
A
#
# COMPACT_ATOMS: atom_id res chain seq x y z
N MET A 1 -20.87 17.79 -17.14
CA MET A 1 -20.35 17.90 -15.76
C MET A 1 -19.04 17.18 -15.79
N ASP A 2 -17.95 17.93 -15.68
CA ASP A 2 -16.63 17.31 -15.61
C ASP A 2 -16.55 16.49 -14.31
N ALA A 3 -16.21 15.23 -14.44
CA ALA A 3 -16.07 14.34 -13.28
C ALA A 3 -14.98 14.91 -12.35
N THR A 4 -15.34 15.25 -11.13
CA THR A 4 -14.38 15.76 -10.15
C THR A 4 -13.71 14.56 -9.48
N TYR A 5 -12.49 14.24 -9.89
CA TYR A 5 -11.72 13.17 -9.27
C TYR A 5 -11.19 13.57 -7.90
N THR A 6 -11.23 12.66 -6.94
CA THR A 6 -10.54 12.78 -5.65
C THR A 6 -9.29 11.90 -5.69
N ILE A 7 -8.11 12.53 -5.70
CA ILE A 7 -6.81 11.85 -5.80
C ILE A 7 -6.03 12.09 -4.51
N ILE A 8 -5.53 11.03 -3.90
CA ILE A 8 -4.67 11.11 -2.72
C ILE A 8 -3.22 10.92 -3.14
N ILE A 9 -2.33 11.79 -2.66
CA ILE A 9 -0.87 11.71 -2.86
C ILE A 9 -0.24 11.37 -1.50
N ALA A 10 0.27 10.16 -1.37
CA ALA A 10 0.94 9.67 -0.16
C ALA A 10 2.44 9.52 -0.43
N ASP A 11 3.23 10.48 0.04
CA ASP A 11 4.69 10.57 -0.16
C ASP A 11 5.30 11.42 0.97
N ASP A 12 6.37 10.98 1.60
CA ASP A 12 7.05 11.71 2.69
C ASP A 12 8.05 12.77 2.20
N HIS A 13 8.32 12.83 0.89
CA HIS A 13 9.21 13.81 0.29
C HIS A 13 8.47 15.09 -0.11
N PRO A 14 8.54 16.20 0.66
CA PRO A 14 7.70 17.38 0.43
C PRO A 14 7.86 18.01 -0.96
N LEU A 15 9.10 18.04 -1.49
CA LEU A 15 9.36 18.63 -2.81
C LEU A 15 8.73 17.81 -3.92
N PHE A 16 8.84 16.48 -3.86
CA PHE A 16 8.25 15.60 -4.85
C PHE A 16 6.72 15.61 -4.77
N ARG A 17 6.17 15.55 -3.56
CA ARG A 17 4.73 15.63 -3.31
C ARG A 17 4.13 16.93 -3.87
N ASN A 18 4.79 18.07 -3.63
CA ASN A 18 4.36 19.36 -4.18
C ASN A 18 4.46 19.39 -5.71
N ALA A 19 5.52 18.83 -6.32
CA ALA A 19 5.65 18.73 -7.77
C ALA A 19 4.52 17.88 -8.38
N LEU A 20 4.19 16.73 -7.78
CA LEU A 20 3.04 15.91 -8.17
C LEU A 20 1.74 16.70 -8.07
N PHE A 21 1.51 17.37 -6.93
CA PHE A 21 0.31 18.16 -6.68
C PHE A 21 0.10 19.21 -7.77
N GLN A 22 1.11 20.03 -8.04
CA GLN A 22 1.03 21.09 -9.06
C GLN A 22 0.78 20.52 -10.45
N SER A 23 1.41 19.42 -10.78
CA SER A 23 1.31 18.79 -12.09
C SER A 23 -0.07 18.19 -12.34
N ILE A 24 -0.61 17.49 -11.36
CA ILE A 24 -1.95 16.91 -11.43
C ILE A 24 -2.99 18.03 -11.48
N HIS A 25 -2.84 19.06 -10.64
CA HIS A 25 -3.75 20.20 -10.61
C HIS A 25 -3.83 20.95 -11.95
N MET A 26 -2.70 21.07 -12.66
CA MET A 26 -2.67 21.69 -13.99
C MET A 26 -3.24 20.79 -15.09
N ALA A 27 -3.07 19.48 -14.98
CA ALA A 27 -3.41 18.54 -16.03
C ALA A 27 -4.86 18.01 -15.93
N ILE A 28 -5.38 17.88 -14.72
CA ILE A 28 -6.71 17.31 -14.44
C ILE A 28 -7.58 18.40 -13.82
N SER A 29 -8.34 19.08 -14.69
CA SER A 29 -9.21 20.19 -14.28
C SER A 29 -10.23 19.71 -13.24
N GLY A 30 -10.34 20.45 -12.12
CA GLY A 30 -11.31 20.17 -11.07
C GLY A 30 -10.95 18.99 -10.13
N ALA A 31 -9.76 18.40 -10.26
CA ALA A 31 -9.34 17.34 -9.34
C ALA A 31 -9.22 17.88 -7.89
N LYS A 32 -9.84 17.16 -6.94
CA LYS A 32 -9.63 17.37 -5.51
C LYS A 32 -8.40 16.57 -5.09
N LEU A 33 -7.34 17.27 -4.69
CA LEU A 33 -6.09 16.65 -4.26
C LEU A 33 -5.97 16.67 -2.73
N LEU A 34 -5.61 15.51 -2.17
CA LEU A 34 -5.38 15.32 -0.75
C LEU A 34 -3.97 14.77 -0.55
N GLU A 35 -3.34 15.08 0.57
CA GLU A 35 -1.95 14.72 0.82
C GLU A 35 -1.81 13.95 2.13
N ALA A 36 -0.88 12.97 2.16
CA ALA A 36 -0.42 12.29 3.34
C ALA A 36 1.11 12.12 3.28
N ASP A 37 1.78 12.16 4.41
CA ASP A 37 3.24 12.00 4.53
C ASP A 37 3.65 10.72 5.28
N SER A 38 2.67 9.92 5.67
CA SER A 38 2.85 8.68 6.43
C SER A 38 1.66 7.75 6.21
N LEU A 39 1.86 6.45 6.46
CA LEU A 39 0.77 5.48 6.34
C LEU A 39 -0.35 5.76 7.34
N ASP A 40 -0.03 6.15 8.58
CA ASP A 40 -1.05 6.48 9.59
C ASP A 40 -1.89 7.71 9.18
N GLY A 41 -1.23 8.74 8.65
CA GLY A 41 -1.90 9.92 8.09
C GLY A 41 -2.81 9.53 6.91
N LEU A 42 -2.33 8.68 6.02
CA LEU A 42 -3.10 8.15 4.89
C LEU A 42 -4.32 7.35 5.34
N LEU A 43 -4.16 6.43 6.30
CA LEU A 43 -5.28 5.63 6.82
C LEU A 43 -6.34 6.51 7.52
N THR A 44 -5.89 7.53 8.26
CA THR A 44 -6.79 8.54 8.85
C THR A 44 -7.57 9.27 7.76
N LEU A 45 -6.88 9.72 6.73
CA LEU A 45 -7.50 10.42 5.60
C LEU A 45 -8.51 9.54 4.86
N LEU A 46 -8.15 8.28 4.56
CA LEU A 46 -9.03 7.31 3.90
C LEU A 46 -10.27 7.00 4.74
N SER A 47 -10.17 6.99 6.08
CA SER A 47 -11.32 6.77 6.96
C SER A 47 -12.32 7.93 6.94
N GLN A 48 -11.89 9.12 6.55
CA GLN A 48 -12.70 10.35 6.51
C GLN A 48 -13.25 10.68 5.11
N GLN A 49 -12.70 10.09 4.07
CA GLN A 49 -13.13 10.30 2.69
C GLN A 49 -14.01 9.14 2.22
N SER A 50 -15.11 9.49 1.53
CA SER A 50 -15.89 8.51 0.80
C SER A 50 -15.23 8.28 -0.57
N GLU A 51 -14.70 7.08 -0.78
CA GLU A 51 -14.30 6.54 -2.09
C GLU A 51 -13.41 7.48 -2.94
N PRO A 52 -12.12 7.65 -2.61
CA PRO A 52 -11.20 8.34 -3.50
C PRO A 52 -11.03 7.53 -4.80
N ASP A 53 -10.90 8.25 -5.91
CA ASP A 53 -10.80 7.66 -7.25
C ASP A 53 -9.40 7.08 -7.53
N LEU A 54 -8.37 7.57 -6.83
CA LEU A 54 -6.98 7.16 -7.03
C LEU A 54 -6.13 7.46 -5.81
N LEU A 55 -5.25 6.52 -5.47
CA LEU A 55 -4.16 6.70 -4.52
C LEU A 55 -2.81 6.58 -5.25
N LEU A 56 -1.98 7.62 -5.15
CA LEU A 56 -0.56 7.59 -5.48
C LEU A 56 0.23 7.28 -4.22
N LEU A 57 0.96 6.17 -4.19
CA LEU A 57 1.60 5.64 -3.00
C LEU A 57 3.11 5.55 -3.16
N ASP A 58 3.87 6.24 -2.31
CA ASP A 58 5.30 5.93 -2.12
C ASP A 58 5.47 4.74 -1.17
N LEU A 59 6.25 3.77 -1.60
CA LEU A 59 6.57 2.58 -0.79
C LEU A 59 7.50 2.89 0.39
N LYS A 60 8.25 3.98 0.35
CA LYS A 60 9.29 4.30 1.34
C LYS A 60 8.86 5.31 2.40
N MET A 61 7.61 5.71 2.43
CA MET A 61 7.14 6.64 3.45
C MET A 61 7.03 5.97 4.84
N PRO A 62 7.09 6.75 5.94
CA PRO A 62 6.96 6.23 7.31
C PRO A 62 5.71 5.37 7.50
N GLY A 63 5.90 4.19 8.08
CA GLY A 63 4.85 3.20 8.34
C GLY A 63 4.47 2.31 7.15
N ALA A 64 4.82 2.68 5.92
CA ALA A 64 4.49 1.87 4.74
C ALA A 64 5.36 0.61 4.62
N ASN A 65 6.64 0.69 5.05
CA ASN A 65 7.58 -0.43 5.08
C ASN A 65 7.56 -1.27 3.78
N GLY A 66 7.84 -0.60 2.65
CA GLY A 66 7.89 -1.28 1.36
C GLY A 66 6.55 -1.87 0.91
N MET A 67 6.54 -3.15 0.56
CA MET A 67 5.34 -3.84 0.06
C MET A 67 4.27 -4.05 1.12
N SER A 68 4.63 -4.08 2.41
CA SER A 68 3.66 -4.28 3.51
C SER A 68 2.55 -3.22 3.50
N GLY A 69 2.89 -1.96 3.24
CA GLY A 69 1.92 -0.86 3.15
C GLY A 69 0.93 -1.06 2.00
N LEU A 70 1.41 -1.46 0.83
CA LEU A 70 0.57 -1.76 -0.33
C LEU A 70 -0.38 -2.93 -0.04
N ILE A 71 0.13 -4.02 0.53
CA ILE A 71 -0.67 -5.20 0.88
C ILE A 71 -1.75 -4.83 1.91
N GLN A 72 -1.39 -4.05 2.93
CA GLN A 72 -2.34 -3.57 3.94
C GLN A 72 -3.46 -2.73 3.30
N LEU A 73 -3.10 -1.80 2.43
CA LEU A 73 -4.06 -0.93 1.75
C LEU A 73 -4.98 -1.73 0.84
N ARG A 74 -4.46 -2.71 0.10
CA ARG A 74 -5.27 -3.61 -0.73
C ARG A 74 -6.25 -4.46 0.09
N ALA A 75 -5.84 -4.92 1.28
CA ALA A 75 -6.71 -5.66 2.18
C ALA A 75 -7.85 -4.80 2.77
N LEU A 76 -7.55 -3.52 3.06
CA LEU A 76 -8.52 -2.58 3.65
C LEU A 76 -9.43 -1.92 2.62
N TYR A 77 -8.91 -1.63 1.43
CA TYR A 77 -9.57 -0.88 0.36
C TYR A 77 -9.42 -1.61 -0.97
N PRO A 78 -10.09 -2.77 -1.15
CA PRO A 78 -9.92 -3.63 -2.33
C PRO A 78 -10.33 -2.96 -3.65
N GLU A 79 -11.27 -2.00 -3.62
CA GLU A 79 -11.76 -1.32 -4.82
C GLU A 79 -10.94 -0.06 -5.18
N LEU A 80 -10.12 0.45 -4.25
CA LEU A 80 -9.34 1.67 -4.49
C LEU A 80 -8.21 1.40 -5.50
N PRO A 81 -8.15 2.08 -6.65
CA PRO A 81 -7.00 2.02 -7.54
C PRO A 81 -5.76 2.59 -6.85
N ILE A 82 -4.70 1.79 -6.70
CA ILE A 82 -3.43 2.21 -6.11
C ILE A 82 -2.36 2.19 -7.19
N VAL A 83 -1.73 3.34 -7.44
CA VAL A 83 -0.56 3.48 -8.28
C VAL A 83 0.64 3.73 -7.39
N VAL A 84 1.61 2.85 -7.46
CA VAL A 84 2.87 3.02 -6.74
C VAL A 84 3.75 4.03 -7.48
N VAL A 85 4.29 4.99 -6.75
CA VAL A 85 5.23 5.99 -7.26
C VAL A 85 6.55 5.83 -6.51
N SER A 86 7.58 5.32 -7.16
CA SER A 86 8.82 4.90 -6.48
C SER A 86 10.09 5.38 -7.19
N ALA A 87 11.12 5.66 -6.40
CA ALA A 87 12.47 5.92 -6.92
C ALA A 87 13.19 4.64 -7.37
N SER A 88 12.76 3.47 -6.91
CA SER A 88 13.33 2.18 -7.30
C SER A 88 12.59 1.65 -8.53
N GLU A 89 13.30 1.49 -9.64
CA GLU A 89 12.74 1.09 -10.96
C GLU A 89 13.12 -0.34 -11.34
N GLU A 90 13.66 -1.11 -10.40
CA GLU A 90 14.05 -2.49 -10.64
C GLU A 90 12.85 -3.32 -11.08
N SER A 91 13.02 -4.10 -12.16
CA SER A 91 11.96 -4.94 -12.72
C SER A 91 11.36 -5.92 -11.69
N ALA A 92 12.17 -6.36 -10.72
CA ALA A 92 11.70 -7.20 -9.61
C ALA A 92 10.67 -6.46 -8.75
N ILE A 93 10.95 -5.20 -8.39
CA ILE A 93 10.04 -4.37 -7.59
C ILE A 93 8.74 -4.09 -8.35
N VAL A 94 8.84 -3.72 -9.63
CA VAL A 94 7.66 -3.46 -10.47
C VAL A 94 6.79 -4.71 -10.58
N THR A 95 7.42 -5.88 -10.75
CA THR A 95 6.72 -7.16 -10.82
C THR A 95 6.01 -7.49 -9.50
N GLN A 96 6.68 -7.30 -8.35
CA GLN A 96 6.06 -7.48 -7.03
C GLN A 96 4.90 -6.51 -6.79
N VAL A 97 5.06 -5.23 -7.11
CA VAL A 97 3.99 -4.22 -7.01
C VAL A 97 2.75 -4.63 -7.79
N LYS A 98 2.93 -5.11 -9.02
CA LYS A 98 1.82 -5.63 -9.83
C LYS A 98 1.20 -6.87 -9.20
N HIS A 99 2.01 -7.79 -8.71
CA HIS A 99 1.57 -9.04 -8.07
C HIS A 99 0.73 -8.76 -6.82
N HIS A 100 1.13 -7.77 -6.01
CA HIS A 100 0.38 -7.32 -4.84
C HIS A 100 -0.87 -6.49 -5.16
N GLY A 101 -1.27 -6.45 -6.43
CA GLY A 101 -2.54 -5.87 -6.85
C GLY A 101 -2.55 -4.35 -6.97
N ALA A 102 -1.39 -3.72 -7.14
CA ALA A 102 -1.35 -2.33 -7.56
C ALA A 102 -1.93 -2.19 -8.97
N PHE A 103 -2.65 -1.10 -9.20
CA PHE A 103 -3.23 -0.78 -10.49
C PHE A 103 -2.22 -0.14 -11.45
N GLY A 104 -1.09 0.33 -10.93
CA GLY A 104 -0.01 0.85 -11.75
C GLY A 104 1.28 1.09 -10.97
N PHE A 105 2.33 1.39 -11.76
CA PHE A 105 3.64 1.79 -11.26
C PHE A 105 4.19 2.95 -12.08
N ILE A 106 4.61 4.02 -11.42
CA ILE A 106 5.23 5.19 -12.04
C ILE A 106 6.59 5.45 -11.38
N PRO A 107 7.71 5.40 -12.14
CA PRO A 107 9.00 5.82 -11.62
C PRO A 107 9.01 7.29 -11.20
N LYS A 108 9.63 7.63 -10.06
CA LYS A 108 9.83 9.04 -9.66
C LYS A 108 10.75 9.81 -10.63
N SER A 109 11.53 9.11 -11.43
CA SER A 109 12.37 9.67 -12.50
C SER A 109 11.59 10.06 -13.77
N SER A 110 10.32 9.62 -13.88
CA SER A 110 9.48 9.90 -15.05
C SER A 110 9.33 11.40 -15.29
N ASP A 111 9.42 11.78 -16.57
CA ASP A 111 9.09 13.14 -16.92
C ASP A 111 7.59 13.44 -16.73
N MET A 112 7.26 14.71 -16.67
CA MET A 112 5.91 15.18 -16.39
C MET A 112 4.87 14.71 -17.42
N ARG A 113 5.24 14.58 -18.69
CA ARG A 113 4.31 14.13 -19.74
C ARG A 113 3.97 12.65 -19.55
N SER A 114 4.96 11.85 -19.27
CA SER A 114 4.82 10.42 -18.98
C SER A 114 3.96 10.19 -17.75
N LEU A 115 4.18 10.96 -16.68
CA LEU A 115 3.38 10.90 -15.46
C LEU A 115 1.91 11.21 -15.74
N ILE A 116 1.61 12.31 -16.42
CA ILE A 116 0.23 12.73 -16.75
C ILE A 116 -0.44 11.71 -17.67
N SER A 117 0.30 11.18 -18.65
CA SER A 117 -0.21 10.12 -19.54
C SER A 117 -0.59 8.87 -18.75
N ALA A 118 0.26 8.45 -17.81
CA ALA A 118 0.00 7.32 -16.93
C ALA A 118 -1.24 7.56 -16.05
N LEU A 119 -1.38 8.74 -15.48
CA LEU A 119 -2.54 9.09 -14.64
C LEU A 119 -3.85 9.10 -15.45
N ASN A 120 -3.84 9.66 -16.66
CA ASN A 120 -5.02 9.64 -17.54
C ASN A 120 -5.41 8.21 -17.93
N GLN A 121 -4.44 7.34 -18.19
CA GLN A 121 -4.68 5.92 -18.47
C GLN A 121 -5.33 5.22 -17.26
N VAL A 122 -4.79 5.43 -16.06
CA VAL A 122 -5.34 4.86 -14.81
C VAL A 122 -6.75 5.37 -14.53
N LEU A 123 -6.99 6.66 -14.67
CA LEU A 123 -8.32 7.26 -14.46
C LEU A 123 -9.36 6.83 -15.50
N SER A 124 -8.91 6.37 -16.69
CA SER A 124 -9.80 5.73 -17.66
C SER A 124 -10.08 4.26 -17.37
N GLY A 125 -9.53 3.71 -16.27
CA GLY A 125 -9.74 2.31 -15.87
C GLY A 125 -8.72 1.32 -16.42
N GLU A 126 -7.62 1.80 -17.02
CA GLU A 126 -6.58 0.95 -17.59
C GLU A 126 -5.32 0.94 -16.70
N PRO A 127 -4.74 -0.22 -16.38
CA PRO A 127 -3.54 -0.29 -15.58
C PRO A 127 -2.33 0.29 -16.32
N TYR A 128 -1.40 0.90 -15.56
CA TYR A 128 -0.17 1.44 -16.14
C TYR A 128 1.08 0.84 -15.49
N PHE A 129 1.92 0.18 -16.30
CA PHE A 129 3.26 -0.28 -15.90
C PHE A 129 4.25 0.08 -17.03
N PRO A 130 5.47 0.53 -16.71
CA PRO A 130 6.45 0.88 -17.73
C PRO A 130 6.72 -0.30 -18.68
N PRO A 131 6.82 -0.06 -19.99
CA PRO A 131 7.10 -1.12 -20.97
C PRO A 131 8.38 -1.91 -20.63
N GLY A 132 8.31 -3.23 -20.65
CA GLY A 132 9.46 -4.11 -20.37
C GLY A 132 9.86 -4.23 -18.89
N SER A 133 9.14 -3.56 -17.98
CA SER A 133 9.45 -3.60 -16.55
C SER A 133 8.96 -4.86 -15.84
N ILE A 134 8.06 -5.61 -16.44
CA ILE A 134 7.50 -6.83 -15.85
C ILE A 134 8.29 -8.04 -16.31
N GLN A 135 8.86 -8.79 -15.37
CA GLN A 135 9.54 -10.04 -15.66
C GLN A 135 8.53 -11.20 -15.73
N PRO A 136 8.45 -11.96 -16.85
CA PRO A 136 7.67 -13.19 -16.87
C PRO A 136 8.39 -14.24 -16.00
N GLY A 137 7.69 -14.83 -15.04
CA GLY A 137 8.19 -15.97 -14.26
C GLY A 137 8.77 -15.67 -12.88
N VAL A 138 8.48 -14.52 -12.28
CA VAL A 138 8.63 -14.39 -10.82
C VAL A 138 7.62 -15.34 -10.18
N GLU A 139 8.14 -16.39 -9.53
CA GLU A 139 7.35 -17.38 -8.80
C GLU A 139 6.36 -16.64 -7.89
N HIS A 140 5.15 -17.16 -7.80
CA HIS A 140 4.13 -16.68 -6.89
C HIS A 140 4.76 -16.49 -5.51
N ASP A 141 4.74 -15.27 -4.99
CA ASP A 141 5.11 -15.04 -3.61
C ASP A 141 3.97 -15.59 -2.74
N ASP A 142 4.09 -16.90 -2.45
CA ASP A 142 3.16 -17.66 -1.60
C ASP A 142 2.89 -16.91 -0.26
N LEU A 143 3.85 -16.10 0.17
CA LEU A 143 3.75 -15.27 1.35
C LEU A 143 2.76 -14.11 1.19
N ALA A 144 2.81 -13.42 0.06
CA ALA A 144 1.90 -12.31 -0.22
C ALA A 144 0.44 -12.77 -0.33
N GLU A 145 0.21 -13.90 -0.99
CA GLU A 145 -1.12 -14.51 -1.05
C GLU A 145 -1.63 -14.87 0.34
N LYS A 146 -0.79 -15.46 1.19
CA LYS A 146 -1.14 -15.77 2.58
C LYS A 146 -1.47 -14.52 3.38
N ILE A 147 -0.69 -13.46 3.26
CA ILE A 147 -0.95 -12.18 3.95
C ILE A 147 -2.24 -11.55 3.46
N ALA A 148 -2.55 -11.59 2.17
CA ALA A 148 -3.80 -11.10 1.61
C ALA A 148 -5.04 -11.83 2.17
N THR A 149 -4.88 -13.05 2.73
CA THR A 149 -5.96 -13.75 3.42
C THR A 149 -6.26 -13.22 4.83
N LEU A 150 -5.37 -12.40 5.40
CA LEU A 150 -5.58 -11.86 6.75
C LEU A 150 -6.71 -10.83 6.74
N THR A 151 -7.52 -10.84 7.79
CA THR A 151 -8.46 -9.74 8.00
C THR A 151 -7.70 -8.47 8.41
N PRO A 152 -8.29 -7.27 8.23
CA PRO A 152 -7.68 -6.01 8.67
C PRO A 152 -7.19 -6.04 10.12
N GLN A 153 -8.00 -6.61 11.01
CA GLN A 153 -7.65 -6.75 12.42
C GLN A 153 -6.47 -7.72 12.64
N GLN A 154 -6.43 -8.83 11.89
CA GLN A 154 -5.32 -9.78 11.95
C GLN A 154 -4.03 -9.17 11.43
N TYR A 155 -4.11 -8.39 10.34
CA TYR A 155 -2.95 -7.69 9.80
C TYR A 155 -2.40 -6.66 10.80
N LYS A 156 -3.29 -5.87 11.44
CA LYS A 156 -2.91 -4.90 12.48
C LYS A 156 -2.23 -5.59 13.66
N VAL A 157 -2.78 -6.73 14.14
CA VAL A 157 -2.16 -7.54 15.20
C VAL A 157 -0.79 -8.05 14.77
N LEU A 158 -0.62 -8.52 13.53
CA LEU A 158 0.67 -8.99 13.00
C LEU A 158 1.72 -7.88 12.96
N GLY A 159 1.35 -6.67 12.54
CA GLY A 159 2.22 -5.48 12.58
C GLY A 159 2.71 -5.18 14.00
N MET A 160 1.79 -5.11 14.97
CA MET A 160 2.14 -4.88 16.37
C MET A 160 3.03 -5.99 16.95
N LEU A 161 2.87 -7.24 16.50
CA LEU A 161 3.78 -8.34 16.84
C LEU A 161 5.18 -8.10 16.28
N SER A 162 5.29 -7.58 15.06
CA SER A 162 6.56 -7.24 14.41
C SER A 162 7.29 -6.11 15.14
N ASP A 163 6.55 -5.14 15.68
CA ASP A 163 7.05 -4.05 16.50
C ASP A 163 7.49 -4.52 17.92
N GLY A 164 7.34 -5.80 18.21
CA GLY A 164 7.78 -6.39 19.47
C GLY A 164 6.78 -6.29 20.63
N LEU A 165 5.57 -5.78 20.42
CA LEU A 165 4.57 -5.63 21.48
C LEU A 165 4.12 -7.00 22.03
N LEU A 166 3.99 -7.10 23.35
CA LEU A 166 3.45 -8.28 24.01
C LEU A 166 1.91 -8.35 23.85
N ASN A 167 1.32 -9.54 23.96
CA ASN A 167 -0.13 -9.73 23.81
C ASN A 167 -0.95 -8.80 24.71
N LYS A 168 -0.47 -8.55 25.95
CA LYS A 168 -1.12 -7.64 26.88
C LYS A 168 -1.10 -6.19 26.40
N GLN A 169 -0.01 -5.76 25.76
CA GLN A 169 0.13 -4.41 25.18
C GLN A 169 -0.79 -4.27 23.96
N ILE A 170 -0.78 -5.26 23.06
CA ILE A 170 -1.66 -5.27 21.88
C ILE A 170 -3.14 -5.26 22.31
N ALA A 171 -3.50 -6.04 23.34
CA ALA A 171 -4.86 -6.07 23.89
C ALA A 171 -5.28 -4.70 24.42
N TYR A 172 -4.38 -4.00 25.11
CA TYR A 172 -4.61 -2.65 25.61
C TYR A 172 -4.80 -1.65 24.46
N GLU A 173 -3.88 -1.63 23.49
CA GLU A 173 -3.93 -0.71 22.33
C GLU A 173 -5.20 -0.91 21.48
N LEU A 174 -5.66 -2.15 21.34
CA LEU A 174 -6.85 -2.47 20.54
C LEU A 174 -8.15 -2.50 21.36
N ASN A 175 -8.07 -2.21 22.67
CA ASN A 175 -9.20 -2.24 23.61
C ASN A 175 -9.98 -3.56 23.56
N VAL A 176 -9.26 -4.68 23.57
CA VAL A 176 -9.82 -6.03 23.58
C VAL A 176 -9.19 -6.89 24.70
N SER A 177 -9.70 -8.10 24.93
CA SER A 177 -9.10 -9.03 25.89
C SER A 177 -7.81 -9.66 25.33
N GLU A 178 -6.90 -10.05 26.24
CA GLU A 178 -5.71 -10.82 25.84
C GLU A 178 -6.08 -12.17 25.20
N ALA A 179 -7.20 -12.77 25.63
CA ALA A 179 -7.74 -13.98 25.00
C ALA A 179 -8.12 -13.75 23.52
N THR A 180 -8.69 -12.58 23.20
CA THR A 180 -9.00 -12.17 21.83
C THR A 180 -7.73 -12.09 20.98
N ILE A 181 -6.66 -11.49 21.52
CA ILE A 181 -5.37 -11.42 20.81
C ILE A 181 -4.81 -12.82 20.57
N LYS A 182 -4.86 -13.73 21.55
CA LYS A 182 -4.44 -15.13 21.37
C LYS A 182 -5.24 -15.84 20.26
N ALA A 183 -6.54 -15.59 20.17
CA ALA A 183 -7.37 -16.12 19.09
C ALA A 183 -6.97 -15.56 17.72
N HIS A 184 -6.69 -14.27 17.61
CA HIS A 184 -6.15 -13.66 16.38
C HIS A 184 -4.80 -14.28 16.02
N MET A 185 -3.87 -14.43 16.96
CA MET A 185 -2.57 -15.06 16.72
C MET A 185 -2.71 -16.49 16.18
N THR A 186 -3.57 -17.30 16.77
CA THR A 186 -3.84 -18.66 16.29
C THR A 186 -4.34 -18.66 14.83
N ALA A 187 -5.26 -17.75 14.50
CA ALA A 187 -5.78 -17.61 13.15
C ALA A 187 -4.69 -17.11 12.16
N ILE A 188 -3.86 -16.13 12.56
CA ILE A 188 -2.74 -15.62 11.79
C ILE A 188 -1.75 -16.73 11.49
N PHE A 189 -1.30 -17.47 12.52
CA PHE A 189 -0.31 -18.55 12.37
C PHE A 189 -0.80 -19.65 11.42
N ARG A 190 -2.08 -20.00 11.50
CA ARG A 190 -2.69 -20.96 10.59
C ARG A 190 -2.71 -20.45 9.14
N LYS A 191 -3.09 -19.19 8.92
CA LYS A 191 -3.18 -18.57 7.58
C LYS A 191 -1.81 -18.39 6.95
N LEU A 192 -0.82 -17.98 7.74
CA LEU A 192 0.57 -17.81 7.26
C LEU A 192 1.32 -19.16 7.17
N ASN A 193 0.73 -20.27 7.65
CA ASN A 193 1.36 -21.57 7.75
C ASN A 193 2.65 -21.53 8.57
N VAL A 194 2.62 -20.87 9.73
CA VAL A 194 3.71 -20.79 10.71
C VAL A 194 3.30 -21.37 12.04
N THR A 195 4.28 -21.79 12.84
CA THR A 195 4.02 -22.48 14.12
C THR A 195 4.19 -21.58 15.34
N ASN A 196 4.86 -20.44 15.20
CA ASN A 196 5.15 -19.54 16.31
C ASN A 196 5.28 -18.08 15.89
N ARG A 197 5.31 -17.20 16.92
CA ARG A 197 5.44 -15.76 16.77
C ARG A 197 6.69 -15.33 15.98
N THR A 198 7.83 -15.96 16.28
CA THR A 198 9.10 -15.60 15.66
C THR A 198 9.05 -15.82 14.15
N GLN A 199 8.50 -16.95 13.70
CA GLN A 199 8.32 -17.25 12.29
C GLN A 199 7.39 -16.26 11.62
N ALA A 200 6.28 -15.87 12.26
CA ALA A 200 5.36 -14.88 11.71
C ALA A 200 6.03 -13.51 11.52
N VAL A 201 6.84 -13.07 12.49
CA VAL A 201 7.60 -11.81 12.42
C VAL A 201 8.69 -11.86 11.34
N ILE A 202 9.41 -12.97 11.20
CA ILE A 202 10.43 -13.15 10.17
C ILE A 202 9.78 -13.06 8.78
N LEU A 203 8.65 -13.74 8.58
CA LEU A 203 7.92 -13.70 7.30
C LEU A 203 7.48 -12.27 6.94
N LEU A 204 6.94 -11.51 7.90
CA LEU A 204 6.53 -10.14 7.62
C LEU A 204 7.73 -9.27 7.22
N LYS A 205 8.88 -9.42 7.90
CA LYS A 205 10.10 -8.66 7.57
C LYS A 205 10.70 -9.00 6.20
N GLN A 206 10.45 -10.19 5.66
CA GLN A 206 10.88 -10.56 4.31
C GLN A 206 10.16 -9.76 3.23
N LEU A 207 8.95 -9.25 3.49
CA LEU A 207 8.24 -8.36 2.57
C LEU A 207 8.82 -6.93 2.56
N ASP A 208 9.54 -6.55 3.60
CA ASP A 208 10.09 -5.20 3.79
C ASP A 208 11.53 -5.12 3.25
N SER A 209 12.09 -6.23 2.78
CA SER A 209 13.47 -6.33 2.29
C SER A 209 13.55 -6.21 0.78
#